data_449c603b951ce01f9e4f644a8a079fa1
#
_entry.id   449c603b951ce01f9e4f644a8a079fa1
#
_cell.length_a   1.000
_cell.length_b   1.000
_cell.length_c   1.000
_cell.angle_alpha   90.00
_cell.angle_beta   90.00
_cell.angle_gamma   90.00
#
_symmetry.space_group_name_H-M   'P 1'
#
loop_
_entity.id
_entity.type
_entity.pdbx_description
1 polymer ?
#
loop_
_entity_poly.entity_id
_entity_poly.type
_entity_poly.pdbx_seq_one_letter_code
_entity_poly.pdbx_strand_id
1 'polypeptide(L)'
;MNTLAIKIFDSMSAKQILFCRLLCCTLFLIMPPSLARDMTSYAYITNQGEDTVSVIDTAKNSVSQTIAVGKGPVGIAVSASMQRVYIANVESQEISVINTQNNSVIQTIKINGAPVGLALSPDNSALYVADWFANKVLAFSTQLPTALRELNVGDAPAGLVVSPNNKWLYIANRDSDDIAIVDTATLSIKRRIKVGSHPFGLALSNSGKLLVSVNVRDDNVSLINTKTYSQQKIKVGYHPYCAAITADEKLLFVSNTQDDSVSVIDLASNKIIKTIAVGSTPEGISIDPINQRAYVANWGSNNVSVIDVNSLQVLTAIKTGEKSRAFGQFILLSP
;
A
#
# COMPACT_ATOMS: atom_id res chain seq x y z
N MET A 1 -9.57 21.61 -41.75
CA MET A 1 -10.15 20.37 -42.29
C MET A 1 -11.67 20.42 -42.51
N ASN A 2 -12.33 21.57 -42.43
CA ASN A 2 -13.81 21.68 -42.51
C ASN A 2 -14.40 22.18 -43.83
N THR A 3 -13.59 22.51 -44.85
CA THR A 3 -14.10 23.09 -46.10
C THR A 3 -14.21 22.07 -47.24
N LEU A 4 -13.56 20.92 -47.14
CA LEU A 4 -13.62 19.87 -48.16
C LEU A 4 -14.81 18.90 -47.96
N ALA A 5 -15.24 18.69 -46.73
CA ALA A 5 -16.34 17.81 -46.41
C ALA A 5 -17.75 18.37 -46.84
N ILE A 6 -17.89 19.69 -46.84
CA ILE A 6 -19.16 20.33 -47.18
C ILE A 6 -19.43 20.30 -48.70
N LYS A 7 -18.38 20.34 -49.57
CA LYS A 7 -18.56 20.27 -51.02
C LYS A 7 -18.91 18.90 -51.59
N ILE A 8 -18.70 17.84 -50.83
CA ILE A 8 -19.03 16.48 -51.29
C ILE A 8 -20.50 16.13 -51.04
N PHE A 9 -21.15 16.77 -50.08
CA PHE A 9 -22.56 16.52 -49.77
C PHE A 9 -23.57 17.18 -50.73
N ASP A 10 -23.18 18.24 -51.40
CA ASP A 10 -24.08 19.01 -52.34
C ASP A 10 -24.25 18.36 -53.72
N SER A 11 -23.54 17.27 -54.03
CA SER A 11 -23.57 16.58 -55.33
C SER A 11 -24.26 15.19 -55.28
N MET A 12 -24.70 14.73 -54.11
CA MET A 12 -25.24 13.38 -53.97
C MET A 12 -26.79 13.36 -54.05
N SER A 13 -27.31 12.41 -54.83
CA SER A 13 -28.77 12.21 -54.96
C SER A 13 -29.37 11.71 -53.63
N ALA A 14 -30.68 11.97 -53.41
CA ALA A 14 -31.39 11.59 -52.21
C ALA A 14 -31.26 10.08 -51.86
N LYS A 15 -31.06 9.21 -52.86
CA LYS A 15 -30.82 7.77 -52.69
C LYS A 15 -29.41 7.46 -52.18
N GLN A 16 -28.40 8.23 -52.55
CA GLN A 16 -27.02 8.06 -52.09
C GLN A 16 -26.85 8.55 -50.65
N ILE A 17 -27.58 9.62 -50.27
CA ILE A 17 -27.58 10.12 -48.88
C ILE A 17 -28.26 9.11 -47.93
N LEU A 18 -29.36 8.45 -48.40
CA LEU A 18 -30.02 7.40 -47.61
C LEU A 18 -29.13 6.16 -47.42
N PHE A 19 -28.35 5.77 -48.45
CA PHE A 19 -27.46 4.65 -48.39
C PHE A 19 -26.25 4.91 -47.47
N CYS A 20 -25.66 6.12 -47.49
CA CYS A 20 -24.64 6.52 -46.52
C CYS A 20 -25.14 6.59 -45.08
N ARG A 21 -26.39 7.03 -44.86
CA ARG A 21 -26.99 7.03 -43.53
C ARG A 21 -27.30 5.63 -43.02
N LEU A 22 -27.71 4.68 -43.85
CA LEU A 22 -27.87 3.28 -43.49
C LEU A 22 -26.50 2.59 -43.21
N LEU A 23 -25.47 2.91 -44.00
CA LEU A 23 -24.12 2.33 -43.80
C LEU A 23 -23.46 2.88 -42.53
N CYS A 24 -23.63 4.17 -42.18
CA CYS A 24 -23.13 4.70 -40.91
C CYS A 24 -23.87 4.14 -39.68
N CYS A 25 -25.21 3.84 -39.80
CA CYS A 25 -25.92 3.24 -38.69
C CYS A 25 -25.58 1.75 -38.46
N THR A 26 -25.12 1.02 -39.49
CA THR A 26 -24.73 -0.40 -39.36
C THR A 26 -23.26 -0.57 -38.93
N LEU A 27 -22.39 0.43 -39.11
CA LEU A 27 -21.00 0.38 -38.63
C LEU A 27 -20.85 0.71 -37.12
N PHE A 28 -21.90 1.27 -36.47
CA PHE A 28 -21.86 1.57 -35.03
C PHE A 28 -22.27 0.40 -34.13
N LEU A 29 -22.61 -0.77 -34.68
CA LEU A 29 -23.19 -1.91 -33.96
C LEU A 29 -22.26 -3.11 -33.79
N ILE A 30 -20.98 -3.00 -34.19
CA ILE A 30 -19.98 -4.04 -33.90
C ILE A 30 -18.72 -3.38 -33.32
N MET A 31 -18.87 -2.66 -32.21
CA MET A 31 -17.78 -2.60 -31.22
C MET A 31 -17.87 -3.95 -30.48
N PRO A 32 -16.80 -4.78 -30.52
CA PRO A 32 -16.75 -5.89 -29.58
C PRO A 32 -16.93 -5.30 -28.18
N PRO A 33 -17.66 -5.98 -27.28
CA PRO A 33 -17.69 -5.54 -25.89
C PRO A 33 -16.23 -5.38 -25.49
N SER A 34 -15.84 -4.19 -25.04
CA SER A 34 -14.53 -4.04 -24.40
C SER A 34 -14.55 -5.12 -23.33
N LEU A 35 -13.66 -6.09 -23.44
CA LEU A 35 -13.35 -7.01 -22.36
C LEU A 35 -12.85 -6.10 -21.22
N ALA A 36 -13.79 -5.60 -20.43
CA ALA A 36 -13.46 -5.10 -19.12
C ALA A 36 -12.78 -6.30 -18.44
N ARG A 37 -11.46 -6.31 -18.41
CA ARG A 37 -10.73 -7.28 -17.62
C ARG A 37 -11.23 -7.07 -16.20
N ASP A 38 -11.90 -8.09 -15.67
CA ASP A 38 -12.33 -8.07 -14.27
C ASP A 38 -11.05 -7.90 -13.44
N MET A 39 -10.90 -6.72 -12.85
CA MET A 39 -9.80 -6.44 -11.95
C MET A 39 -9.90 -7.39 -10.77
N THR A 40 -8.86 -8.17 -10.55
CA THR A 40 -8.74 -9.04 -9.37
C THR A 40 -7.77 -8.44 -8.37
N SER A 41 -7.91 -8.81 -7.11
CA SER A 41 -6.97 -8.38 -6.08
C SER A 41 -6.47 -9.58 -5.27
N TYR A 42 -5.22 -9.46 -4.81
CA TYR A 42 -4.57 -10.45 -3.97
C TYR A 42 -3.93 -9.77 -2.77
N ALA A 43 -4.01 -10.39 -1.60
CA ALA A 43 -3.27 -9.94 -0.43
C ALA A 43 -2.07 -10.87 -0.20
N TYR A 44 -0.87 -10.28 -0.09
CA TYR A 44 0.36 -10.99 0.23
C TYR A 44 0.71 -10.77 1.69
N ILE A 45 0.64 -11.82 2.50
CA ILE A 45 0.81 -11.74 3.95
C ILE A 45 2.11 -12.42 4.36
N THR A 46 3.02 -11.69 4.98
CA THR A 46 4.27 -12.26 5.52
C THR A 46 3.97 -13.09 6.77
N ASN A 47 4.47 -14.31 6.83
CA ASN A 47 4.38 -15.22 7.96
C ASN A 47 5.75 -15.33 8.60
N GLN A 48 6.02 -14.47 9.58
CA GLN A 48 7.35 -14.31 10.17
C GLN A 48 7.86 -15.58 10.86
N GLY A 49 6.95 -16.40 11.43
CA GLY A 49 7.30 -17.64 12.14
C GLY A 49 7.61 -18.84 11.25
N GLU A 50 7.28 -18.76 9.94
CA GLU A 50 7.45 -19.87 8.99
C GLU A 50 8.33 -19.52 7.77
N ASP A 51 8.89 -18.32 7.72
CA ASP A 51 9.69 -17.85 6.58
C ASP A 51 8.96 -17.93 5.24
N THR A 52 7.66 -17.61 5.25
CA THR A 52 6.78 -17.72 4.08
C THR A 52 5.95 -16.46 3.85
N VAL A 53 5.30 -16.41 2.68
CA VAL A 53 4.26 -15.44 2.33
C VAL A 53 3.00 -16.20 1.91
N SER A 54 1.87 -15.93 2.57
CA SER A 54 0.55 -16.41 2.13
C SER A 54 -0.03 -15.48 1.08
N VAL A 55 -0.49 -16.02 -0.05
CA VAL A 55 -1.22 -15.29 -1.09
C VAL A 55 -2.71 -15.56 -0.93
N ILE A 56 -3.46 -14.54 -0.58
CA ILE A 56 -4.92 -14.60 -0.41
C ILE A 56 -5.59 -14.11 -1.68
N ASP A 57 -6.46 -14.93 -2.26
CA ASP A 57 -7.44 -14.54 -3.28
C ASP A 57 -8.56 -13.77 -2.54
N THR A 58 -8.64 -12.45 -2.77
CA THR A 58 -9.58 -11.59 -2.03
C THR A 58 -11.02 -11.76 -2.46
N ALA A 59 -11.28 -12.27 -3.67
CA ALA A 59 -12.63 -12.61 -4.12
C ALA A 59 -13.18 -13.82 -3.37
N LYS A 60 -12.30 -14.80 -3.07
CA LYS A 60 -12.66 -16.05 -2.36
C LYS A 60 -12.44 -15.97 -0.86
N ASN A 61 -11.68 -14.98 -0.36
CA ASN A 61 -11.22 -14.89 1.04
C ASN A 61 -10.53 -16.19 1.51
N SER A 62 -9.62 -16.70 0.69
CA SER A 62 -8.88 -17.91 1.01
C SER A 62 -7.44 -17.83 0.54
N VAL A 63 -6.53 -18.52 1.24
CA VAL A 63 -5.15 -18.67 0.80
C VAL A 63 -5.13 -19.54 -0.46
N SER A 64 -4.60 -18.99 -1.55
CA SER A 64 -4.46 -19.68 -2.83
C SER A 64 -3.08 -20.34 -2.96
N GLN A 65 -2.05 -19.79 -2.32
CA GLN A 65 -0.68 -20.27 -2.36
C GLN A 65 0.13 -19.79 -1.15
N THR A 66 1.15 -20.56 -0.78
CA THR A 66 2.19 -20.17 0.19
C THR A 66 3.55 -20.19 -0.52
N ILE A 67 4.35 -19.15 -0.36
CA ILE A 67 5.64 -18.93 -1.04
C ILE A 67 6.74 -18.92 0.02
N ALA A 68 7.75 -19.76 -0.11
CA ALA A 68 8.95 -19.69 0.74
C ALA A 68 9.79 -18.47 0.36
N VAL A 69 10.28 -17.73 1.36
CA VAL A 69 11.11 -16.53 1.22
C VAL A 69 12.34 -16.59 2.13
N GLY A 70 13.01 -15.49 2.40
CA GLY A 70 14.10 -15.44 3.38
C GLY A 70 13.58 -15.48 4.82
N LYS A 71 14.49 -15.50 5.81
CA LYS A 71 14.16 -15.66 7.23
C LYS A 71 13.60 -14.38 7.84
N GLY A 72 12.57 -14.55 8.67
CA GLY A 72 11.94 -13.46 9.41
C GLY A 72 11.29 -12.41 8.50
N PRO A 73 10.37 -12.76 7.57
CA PRO A 73 9.74 -11.79 6.67
C PRO A 73 8.83 -10.85 7.46
N VAL A 74 8.98 -9.53 7.23
CA VAL A 74 8.26 -8.44 7.93
C VAL A 74 7.66 -7.46 6.94
N GLY A 75 8.50 -6.65 6.31
CA GLY A 75 8.09 -5.58 5.42
C GLY A 75 7.68 -6.08 4.05
N ILE A 76 6.73 -5.37 3.44
CA ILE A 76 6.22 -5.70 2.12
C ILE A 76 5.92 -4.45 1.30
N ALA A 77 6.21 -4.52 0.00
CA ALA A 77 5.75 -3.54 -0.99
C ALA A 77 5.33 -4.25 -2.27
N VAL A 78 4.23 -3.81 -2.88
CA VAL A 78 3.65 -4.42 -4.08
C VAL A 78 3.66 -3.47 -5.28
N SER A 79 3.87 -4.00 -6.47
CA SER A 79 3.75 -3.28 -7.74
C SER A 79 2.96 -4.10 -8.75
N ALA A 80 1.76 -3.64 -9.07
CA ALA A 80 0.91 -4.26 -10.09
C ALA A 80 1.52 -4.13 -11.50
N SER A 81 2.03 -2.97 -11.86
CA SER A 81 2.58 -2.72 -13.21
C SER A 81 3.86 -3.48 -13.49
N MET A 82 4.70 -3.71 -12.48
CA MET A 82 5.91 -4.53 -12.60
C MET A 82 5.63 -6.01 -12.37
N GLN A 83 4.45 -6.36 -11.87
CA GLN A 83 4.08 -7.72 -11.45
C GLN A 83 5.08 -8.27 -10.42
N ARG A 84 5.38 -7.45 -9.38
CA ARG A 84 6.38 -7.77 -8.35
C ARG A 84 5.83 -7.52 -6.95
N VAL A 85 6.27 -8.37 -6.02
CA VAL A 85 6.17 -8.15 -4.58
C VAL A 85 7.56 -8.22 -3.98
N TYR A 86 7.89 -7.28 -3.13
CA TYR A 86 9.16 -7.18 -2.41
C TYR A 86 8.92 -7.50 -0.95
N ILE A 87 9.69 -8.42 -0.40
CA ILE A 87 9.58 -8.88 1.00
C ILE A 87 10.90 -8.62 1.72
N ALA A 88 10.85 -7.85 2.80
CA ALA A 88 11.99 -7.62 3.68
C ALA A 88 12.11 -8.78 4.67
N ASN A 89 13.19 -9.54 4.55
CA ASN A 89 13.52 -10.68 5.42
C ASN A 89 14.59 -10.22 6.42
N VAL A 90 14.16 -9.83 7.62
CA VAL A 90 15.02 -9.14 8.60
C VAL A 90 16.15 -10.04 9.08
N GLU A 91 15.89 -11.32 9.37
CA GLU A 91 16.87 -12.25 9.93
C GLU A 91 17.88 -12.73 8.89
N SER A 92 17.46 -12.94 7.63
CA SER A 92 18.39 -13.30 6.54
C SER A 92 19.02 -12.08 5.86
N GLN A 93 18.68 -10.85 6.30
CA GLN A 93 19.26 -9.60 5.82
C GLN A 93 19.18 -9.45 4.31
N GLU A 94 17.99 -9.66 3.76
CA GLU A 94 17.77 -9.64 2.33
C GLU A 94 16.33 -9.24 1.96
N ILE A 95 16.11 -8.91 0.69
CA ILE A 95 14.79 -8.71 0.12
C ILE A 95 14.54 -9.81 -0.91
N SER A 96 13.47 -10.58 -0.72
CA SER A 96 12.97 -11.48 -1.74
C SER A 96 12.08 -10.72 -2.72
N VAL A 97 12.29 -10.92 -4.03
CA VAL A 97 11.47 -10.37 -5.10
C VAL A 97 10.63 -11.49 -5.72
N ILE A 98 9.32 -11.40 -5.58
CA ILE A 98 8.35 -12.38 -6.05
C ILE A 98 7.77 -11.89 -7.38
N ASN A 99 7.70 -12.78 -8.39
CA ASN A 99 6.91 -12.57 -9.59
C ASN A 99 5.45 -12.97 -9.32
N THR A 100 4.50 -12.06 -9.53
CA THR A 100 3.09 -12.30 -9.20
C THR A 100 2.31 -13.10 -10.26
N GLN A 101 2.87 -13.34 -11.43
CA GLN A 101 2.23 -14.18 -12.46
C GLN A 101 2.29 -15.68 -12.11
N ASN A 102 3.38 -16.10 -11.46
CA ASN A 102 3.60 -17.49 -11.08
C ASN A 102 3.89 -17.69 -9.59
N ASN A 103 3.86 -16.60 -8.81
CA ASN A 103 4.11 -16.59 -7.38
C ASN A 103 5.42 -17.28 -6.98
N SER A 104 6.50 -17.01 -7.70
CA SER A 104 7.83 -17.53 -7.40
C SER A 104 8.82 -16.43 -7.05
N VAL A 105 9.77 -16.70 -6.15
CA VAL A 105 10.91 -15.81 -5.88
C VAL A 105 11.83 -15.85 -7.10
N ILE A 106 12.06 -14.71 -7.73
CA ILE A 106 12.88 -14.58 -8.93
C ILE A 106 14.22 -13.91 -8.67
N GLN A 107 14.36 -13.26 -7.52
CA GLN A 107 15.56 -12.53 -7.16
C GLN A 107 15.65 -12.37 -5.64
N THR A 108 16.89 -12.31 -5.14
CA THR A 108 17.21 -11.95 -3.77
C THR A 108 18.19 -10.79 -3.79
N ILE A 109 17.88 -9.70 -3.08
CA ILE A 109 18.74 -8.52 -2.92
C ILE A 109 19.33 -8.56 -1.52
N LYS A 110 20.64 -8.70 -1.40
CA LYS A 110 21.31 -8.70 -0.09
C LYS A 110 21.36 -7.30 0.50
N ILE A 111 21.07 -7.21 1.79
CA ILE A 111 21.09 -5.99 2.59
C ILE A 111 22.03 -6.24 3.76
N ASN A 112 23.10 -5.44 3.89
CA ASN A 112 23.96 -5.52 5.07
C ASN A 112 23.34 -4.76 6.24
N GLY A 113 22.23 -5.27 6.78
CA GLY A 113 21.46 -4.60 7.81
C GLY A 113 20.14 -5.29 8.11
N ALA A 114 19.24 -4.61 8.81
CA ALA A 114 17.93 -5.12 9.21
C ALA A 114 16.79 -4.41 8.42
N PRO A 115 16.45 -4.89 7.22
CA PRO A 115 15.36 -4.29 6.43
C PRO A 115 14.02 -4.53 7.12
N VAL A 116 13.34 -3.46 7.54
CA VAL A 116 12.02 -3.55 8.23
C VAL A 116 10.92 -2.98 7.33
N GLY A 117 11.00 -1.72 6.96
CA GLY A 117 10.01 -1.05 6.13
C GLY A 117 10.44 -1.01 4.66
N LEU A 118 9.47 -1.17 3.77
CA LEU A 118 9.64 -1.05 2.32
C LEU A 118 8.65 -0.04 1.74
N ALA A 119 9.09 0.76 0.77
CA ALA A 119 8.21 1.58 -0.05
C ALA A 119 8.70 1.64 -1.49
N LEU A 120 7.79 1.46 -2.44
CA LEU A 120 8.06 1.71 -3.85
C LEU A 120 7.68 3.16 -4.21
N SER A 121 8.46 3.76 -5.09
CA SER A 121 8.03 5.01 -5.73
C SER A 121 6.81 4.76 -6.62
N PRO A 122 5.84 5.70 -6.73
CA PRO A 122 4.65 5.54 -7.57
C PRO A 122 4.93 5.21 -9.03
N ASP A 123 6.05 5.70 -9.59
CA ASP A 123 6.53 5.35 -10.94
C ASP A 123 7.28 4.01 -11.00
N ASN A 124 7.41 3.32 -9.86
CA ASN A 124 8.13 2.05 -9.70
C ASN A 124 9.64 2.11 -10.06
N SER A 125 10.25 3.29 -10.14
CA SER A 125 11.67 3.43 -10.48
C SER A 125 12.60 3.13 -9.30
N ALA A 126 12.12 3.31 -8.06
CA ALA A 126 12.90 3.15 -6.84
C ALA A 126 12.19 2.31 -5.77
N LEU A 127 12.97 1.47 -5.09
CA LEU A 127 12.60 0.78 -3.85
C LEU A 127 13.38 1.40 -2.70
N TYR A 128 12.66 1.91 -1.70
CA TYR A 128 13.23 2.44 -0.45
C TYR A 128 13.10 1.41 0.66
N VAL A 129 14.16 1.26 1.45
CA VAL A 129 14.28 0.24 2.50
C VAL A 129 14.71 0.93 3.79
N ALA A 130 13.95 0.80 4.86
CA ALA A 130 14.37 1.22 6.18
C ALA A 130 15.27 0.16 6.81
N ASP A 131 16.52 0.54 7.11
CA ASP A 131 17.44 -0.27 7.88
C ASP A 131 17.37 0.16 9.34
N TRP A 132 16.69 -0.66 10.13
CA TRP A 132 16.35 -0.36 11.51
C TRP A 132 17.55 -0.11 12.41
N PHE A 133 18.57 -0.97 12.37
CA PHE A 133 19.72 -0.86 13.26
C PHE A 133 20.83 0.07 12.75
N ALA A 134 20.90 0.28 11.44
CA ALA A 134 21.89 1.18 10.87
C ALA A 134 21.43 2.65 10.83
N ASN A 135 20.19 2.95 11.25
CA ASN A 135 19.62 4.31 11.23
C ASN A 135 19.66 4.95 9.83
N LYS A 136 19.44 4.14 8.80
CA LYS A 136 19.54 4.53 7.40
C LYS A 136 18.29 4.18 6.61
N VAL A 137 18.13 4.89 5.50
CA VAL A 137 17.27 4.45 4.39
C VAL A 137 18.17 4.16 3.19
N LEU A 138 17.97 2.99 2.59
CA LEU A 138 18.61 2.55 1.37
C LEU A 138 17.67 2.77 0.20
N ALA A 139 18.19 3.25 -0.94
CA ALA A 139 17.41 3.46 -2.16
C ALA A 139 18.02 2.65 -3.29
N PHE A 140 17.26 1.70 -3.83
CA PHE A 140 17.63 0.86 -4.96
C PHE A 140 16.88 1.29 -6.21
N SER A 141 17.54 1.23 -7.37
CA SER A 141 16.82 1.21 -8.64
C SER A 141 16.13 -0.16 -8.80
N THR A 142 14.85 -0.17 -9.15
CA THR A 142 14.14 -1.44 -9.40
C THR A 142 14.57 -2.13 -10.69
N GLN A 143 15.22 -1.39 -11.62
CA GLN A 143 15.77 -1.90 -12.88
C GLN A 143 17.21 -2.41 -12.70
N LEU A 144 17.98 -1.74 -11.84
CA LEU A 144 19.38 -2.06 -11.55
C LEU A 144 19.57 -2.13 -10.03
N PRO A 145 19.19 -3.24 -9.39
CA PRO A 145 19.15 -3.33 -7.91
C PRO A 145 20.53 -3.28 -7.24
N THR A 146 21.61 -3.19 -8.01
CA THR A 146 22.97 -2.94 -7.49
C THR A 146 23.31 -1.45 -7.33
N ALA A 147 22.52 -0.55 -7.91
CA ALA A 147 22.72 0.90 -7.79
C ALA A 147 22.14 1.39 -6.47
N LEU A 148 22.91 1.24 -5.39
CA LEU A 148 22.54 1.62 -4.03
C LEU A 148 22.92 3.07 -3.74
N ARG A 149 21.93 3.84 -3.24
CA ARG A 149 22.16 5.10 -2.52
C ARG A 149 21.70 4.94 -1.08
N GLU A 150 22.36 5.59 -0.14
CA GLU A 150 21.98 5.53 1.27
C GLU A 150 21.88 6.94 1.88
N LEU A 151 21.04 7.07 2.89
CA LEU A 151 20.85 8.30 3.66
C LEU A 151 20.73 7.97 5.14
N ASN A 152 21.57 8.58 5.96
CA ASN A 152 21.38 8.56 7.42
C ASN A 152 20.14 9.38 7.78
N VAL A 153 19.25 8.79 8.57
CA VAL A 153 17.98 9.40 8.99
C VAL A 153 17.93 9.53 10.52
N GLY A 154 16.78 9.39 11.14
CA GLY A 154 16.70 9.31 12.61
C GLY A 154 16.89 7.88 13.10
N ASP A 155 16.76 7.69 14.40
CA ASP A 155 16.98 6.39 15.05
C ASP A 155 15.81 5.44 14.82
N ALA A 156 16.15 4.18 14.54
CA ALA A 156 15.22 3.10 14.26
C ALA A 156 14.15 3.45 13.21
N PRO A 157 14.53 3.78 11.94
CA PRO A 157 13.57 4.05 10.88
C PRO A 157 12.70 2.82 10.61
N ALA A 158 11.38 3.03 10.48
CA ALA A 158 10.40 1.96 10.33
C ALA A 158 9.50 2.16 9.09
N GLY A 159 8.38 2.85 9.24
CA GLY A 159 7.42 3.09 8.17
C GLY A 159 7.94 4.07 7.12
N LEU A 160 7.71 3.72 5.87
CA LEU A 160 8.07 4.53 4.70
C LEU A 160 6.85 4.72 3.80
N VAL A 161 6.65 5.94 3.30
CA VAL A 161 5.67 6.20 2.23
C VAL A 161 6.21 7.25 1.27
N VAL A 162 5.94 7.09 -0.03
CA VAL A 162 6.36 8.04 -1.08
C VAL A 162 5.16 8.85 -1.55
N SER A 163 5.35 10.15 -1.74
CA SER A 163 4.29 11.03 -2.26
C SER A 163 3.87 10.64 -3.69
N PRO A 164 2.59 10.84 -4.08
CA PRO A 164 2.09 10.44 -5.41
C PRO A 164 2.81 11.10 -6.59
N ASN A 165 3.46 12.24 -6.37
CA ASN A 165 4.26 12.95 -7.37
C ASN A 165 5.74 12.54 -7.38
N ASN A 166 6.12 11.46 -6.73
CA ASN A 166 7.50 10.96 -6.57
C ASN A 166 8.49 11.92 -5.88
N LYS A 167 8.04 13.07 -5.36
CA LYS A 167 8.95 14.11 -4.88
C LYS A 167 9.43 13.89 -3.44
N TRP A 168 8.57 13.33 -2.58
CA TRP A 168 8.82 13.24 -1.16
C TRP A 168 8.77 11.80 -0.67
N LEU A 169 9.78 11.38 0.10
CA LEU A 169 9.75 10.18 0.91
C LEU A 169 9.59 10.62 2.38
N TYR A 170 8.57 10.09 3.04
CA TYR A 170 8.32 10.26 4.47
C TYR A 170 8.80 9.03 5.22
N ILE A 171 9.53 9.23 6.31
CA ILE A 171 10.18 8.17 7.08
C ILE A 171 9.84 8.37 8.56
N ALA A 172 9.21 7.39 9.18
CA ALA A 172 9.01 7.37 10.62
C ALA A 172 10.30 6.93 11.31
N ASN A 173 10.91 7.80 12.09
CA ASN A 173 12.08 7.50 12.91
C ASN A 173 11.58 7.22 14.34
N ARG A 174 11.41 5.94 14.65
CA ARG A 174 10.72 5.50 15.85
C ARG A 174 11.34 6.05 17.13
N ASP A 175 12.64 5.91 17.30
CA ASP A 175 13.30 6.28 18.54
C ASP A 175 13.74 7.76 18.56
N SER A 176 13.56 8.48 17.46
CA SER A 176 13.72 9.95 17.37
C SER A 176 12.40 10.73 17.55
N ASP A 177 11.24 10.07 17.64
CA ASP A 177 9.91 10.67 17.76
C ASP A 177 9.61 11.70 16.67
N ASP A 178 10.08 11.46 15.45
CA ASP A 178 9.88 12.35 14.31
C ASP A 178 9.66 11.64 12.98
N ILE A 179 9.20 12.41 12.01
CA ILE A 179 9.13 12.01 10.61
C ILE A 179 10.17 12.82 9.84
N ALA A 180 11.08 12.15 9.16
CA ALA A 180 11.95 12.79 8.17
C ALA A 180 11.23 12.93 6.83
N ILE A 181 11.32 14.10 6.22
CA ILE A 181 10.85 14.39 4.86
C ILE A 181 12.08 14.51 3.97
N VAL A 182 12.20 13.60 3.03
CA VAL A 182 13.34 13.45 2.15
C VAL A 182 12.93 13.80 0.72
N ASP A 183 13.74 14.61 0.05
CA ASP A 183 13.63 14.84 -1.39
C ASP A 183 14.20 13.60 -2.12
N THR A 184 13.36 12.95 -2.91
CA THR A 184 13.71 11.67 -3.55
C THR A 184 14.77 11.81 -4.65
N ALA A 185 14.79 12.94 -5.37
CA ALA A 185 15.74 13.18 -6.46
C ALA A 185 17.18 13.36 -5.90
N THR A 186 17.32 14.14 -4.84
CA THR A 186 18.60 14.42 -4.21
C THR A 186 18.97 13.44 -3.10
N LEU A 187 18.00 12.67 -2.61
CA LEU A 187 18.09 11.81 -1.42
C LEU A 187 18.66 12.60 -0.22
N SER A 188 18.01 13.72 0.12
CA SER A 188 18.44 14.60 1.21
C SER A 188 17.26 15.02 2.08
N ILE A 189 17.47 15.08 3.42
CA ILE A 189 16.45 15.50 4.37
C ILE A 189 16.18 16.99 4.17
N LYS A 190 14.92 17.34 3.91
CA LYS A 190 14.47 18.72 3.80
C LYS A 190 13.83 19.22 5.08
N ARG A 191 13.24 18.35 5.87
CA ARG A 191 12.54 18.69 7.10
C ARG A 191 12.44 17.47 8.03
N ARG A 192 12.34 17.74 9.32
CA ARG A 192 11.88 16.81 10.35
C ARG A 192 10.64 17.38 11.02
N ILE A 193 9.65 16.54 11.28
CA ILE A 193 8.40 16.90 11.96
C ILE A 193 8.31 16.06 13.22
N LYS A 194 8.30 16.70 14.37
CA LYS A 194 8.01 16.02 15.64
C LYS A 194 6.56 15.56 15.65
N VAL A 195 6.33 14.31 16.09
CA VAL A 195 5.00 13.67 16.19
C VAL A 195 4.77 13.16 17.61
N GLY A 196 4.02 12.09 17.79
CA GLY A 196 3.95 11.39 19.08
C GLY A 196 5.14 10.44 19.29
N SER A 197 5.14 9.77 20.44
CA SER A 197 6.24 8.88 20.82
C SER A 197 6.21 7.56 20.07
N HIS A 198 7.36 7.15 19.58
CA HIS A 198 7.58 5.93 18.81
C HIS A 198 6.69 5.84 17.56
N PRO A 199 6.79 6.79 16.60
CA PRO A 199 6.11 6.66 15.32
C PRO A 199 6.59 5.40 14.59
N PHE A 200 5.65 4.57 14.11
CA PHE A 200 5.98 3.30 13.45
C PHE A 200 5.36 3.22 12.07
N GLY A 201 4.07 2.91 11.95
CA GLY A 201 3.35 2.88 10.69
C GLY A 201 3.09 4.28 10.13
N LEU A 202 3.19 4.42 8.82
CA LEU A 202 2.79 5.62 8.07
C LEU A 202 1.71 5.26 7.06
N ALA A 203 0.74 6.15 6.87
CA ALA A 203 -0.18 6.11 5.75
C ALA A 203 -0.24 7.47 5.06
N LEU A 204 -0.35 7.48 3.75
CA LEU A 204 -0.47 8.70 2.96
C LEU A 204 -1.73 8.61 2.10
N SER A 205 -2.54 9.65 2.10
CA SER A 205 -3.73 9.71 1.24
C SER A 205 -3.37 9.71 -0.24
N ASN A 206 -4.27 9.23 -1.11
CA ASN A 206 -4.05 9.17 -2.57
C ASN A 206 -3.80 10.56 -3.17
N SER A 207 -4.42 11.60 -2.59
CA SER A 207 -4.15 13.00 -2.97
C SER A 207 -2.79 13.51 -2.51
N GLY A 208 -2.10 12.78 -1.62
CA GLY A 208 -0.85 13.18 -1.01
C GLY A 208 -0.99 14.34 0.00
N LYS A 209 -2.21 14.75 0.36
CA LYS A 209 -2.46 15.92 1.23
C LYS A 209 -2.47 15.59 2.72
N LEU A 210 -2.78 14.34 3.08
CA LEU A 210 -2.84 13.86 4.46
C LEU A 210 -1.81 12.76 4.66
N LEU A 211 -0.87 13.00 5.57
CA LEU A 211 0.04 11.99 6.10
C LEU A 211 -0.42 11.60 7.50
N VAL A 212 -0.49 10.32 7.78
CA VAL A 212 -0.80 9.77 9.09
C VAL A 212 0.44 9.13 9.68
N SER A 213 0.77 9.48 10.92
CA SER A 213 1.77 8.80 11.74
C SER A 213 1.09 8.05 12.87
N VAL A 214 1.41 6.77 12.99
CA VAL A 214 0.92 5.95 14.10
C VAL A 214 1.95 6.00 15.22
N ASN A 215 1.58 6.56 16.38
CA ASN A 215 2.48 6.82 17.50
C ASN A 215 2.23 5.77 18.60
N VAL A 216 3.07 4.73 18.60
CA VAL A 216 2.84 3.48 19.33
C VAL A 216 2.75 3.67 20.85
N ARG A 217 3.63 4.49 21.45
CA ARG A 217 3.63 4.70 22.91
C ARG A 217 2.65 5.74 23.42
N ASP A 218 2.17 6.61 22.54
CA ASP A 218 1.20 7.64 22.92
C ASP A 218 -0.25 7.19 22.72
N ASP A 219 -0.48 5.96 22.19
CA ASP A 219 -1.80 5.43 21.88
C ASP A 219 -2.62 6.38 20.99
N ASN A 220 -1.97 7.00 20.01
CA ASN A 220 -2.63 7.95 19.12
C ASN A 220 -2.08 7.91 17.70
N VAL A 221 -2.77 8.59 16.81
CA VAL A 221 -2.29 8.92 15.47
C VAL A 221 -2.15 10.42 15.32
N SER A 222 -1.13 10.88 14.59
CA SER A 222 -0.99 12.26 14.13
C SER A 222 -1.49 12.37 12.70
N LEU A 223 -2.53 13.18 12.47
CA LEU A 223 -3.00 13.58 11.15
C LEU A 223 -2.25 14.84 10.73
N ILE A 224 -1.46 14.77 9.68
CA ILE A 224 -0.52 15.82 9.27
C ILE A 224 -0.88 16.33 7.88
N ASN A 225 -1.15 17.62 7.74
CA ASN A 225 -1.29 18.26 6.44
C ASN A 225 0.09 18.38 5.78
N THR A 226 0.30 17.75 4.62
CA THR A 226 1.62 17.67 3.98
C THR A 226 2.12 19.00 3.39
N LYS A 227 1.25 20.01 3.24
CA LYS A 227 1.60 21.33 2.73
C LYS A 227 1.98 22.30 3.85
N THR A 228 1.19 22.32 4.93
CA THR A 228 1.36 23.29 6.05
C THR A 228 2.14 22.69 7.21
N TYR A 229 2.19 21.34 7.29
CA TYR A 229 2.73 20.57 8.41
C TYR A 229 1.96 20.77 9.73
N SER A 230 0.79 21.40 9.67
CA SER A 230 -0.14 21.39 10.81
C SER A 230 -0.58 19.96 11.10
N GLN A 231 -0.73 19.65 12.38
CA GLN A 231 -1.09 18.31 12.81
C GLN A 231 -2.18 18.33 13.89
N GLN A 232 -2.99 17.26 13.87
CA GLN A 232 -3.98 16.96 14.89
C GLN A 232 -3.74 15.54 15.40
N LYS A 233 -3.73 15.34 16.72
CA LYS A 233 -3.63 14.02 17.34
C LYS A 233 -5.00 13.48 17.68
N ILE A 234 -5.22 12.20 17.40
CA ILE A 234 -6.44 11.48 17.74
C ILE A 234 -6.03 10.24 18.54
N LYS A 235 -6.55 10.13 19.78
CA LYS A 235 -6.35 8.95 20.61
C LYS A 235 -7.09 7.78 19.99
N VAL A 236 -6.42 6.59 19.96
CA VAL A 236 -6.95 5.33 19.45
C VAL A 236 -6.86 4.24 20.51
N GLY A 237 -6.88 2.97 20.17
CA GLY A 237 -6.64 1.89 21.12
C GLY A 237 -5.17 1.77 21.55
N TYR A 238 -4.86 0.80 22.41
CA TYR A 238 -3.52 0.62 22.96
C TYR A 238 -2.52 0.04 21.94
N HIS A 239 -1.33 0.61 21.95
CA HIS A 239 -0.21 0.19 21.10
C HIS A 239 -0.59 0.13 19.60
N PRO A 240 -1.04 1.23 18.99
CA PRO A 240 -1.38 1.23 17.57
C PRO A 240 -0.12 0.96 16.74
N TYR A 241 -0.27 0.26 15.59
CA TYR A 241 0.89 -0.22 14.83
C TYR A 241 0.91 0.24 13.37
N CYS A 242 -0.15 -0.03 12.62
CA CYS A 242 -0.31 0.39 11.23
C CYS A 242 -1.63 1.11 11.01
N ALA A 243 -1.68 1.83 9.88
CA ALA A 243 -2.88 2.53 9.44
C ALA A 243 -3.08 2.41 7.94
N ALA A 244 -4.34 2.46 7.49
CA ALA A 244 -4.71 2.47 6.09
C ALA A 244 -5.87 3.46 5.86
N ILE A 245 -5.76 4.27 4.80
CA ILE A 245 -6.77 5.25 4.39
C ILE A 245 -7.58 4.66 3.24
N THR A 246 -8.91 4.80 3.25
CA THR A 246 -9.76 4.39 2.14
C THR A 246 -9.45 5.19 0.87
N ALA A 247 -9.70 4.59 -0.31
CA ALA A 247 -9.39 5.22 -1.59
C ALA A 247 -10.13 6.56 -1.82
N ASP A 248 -11.31 6.73 -1.24
CA ASP A 248 -12.10 7.96 -1.23
C ASP A 248 -11.69 8.97 -0.15
N GLU A 249 -10.64 8.64 0.64
CA GLU A 249 -10.07 9.45 1.72
C GLU A 249 -11.07 9.82 2.84
N LYS A 250 -12.12 9.02 3.06
CA LYS A 250 -13.11 9.31 4.12
C LYS A 250 -12.81 8.62 5.44
N LEU A 251 -12.25 7.41 5.41
CA LEU A 251 -12.00 6.62 6.60
C LEU A 251 -10.52 6.29 6.75
N LEU A 252 -10.08 6.27 8.00
CA LEU A 252 -8.78 5.79 8.43
C LEU A 252 -8.98 4.61 9.38
N PHE A 253 -8.37 3.48 9.04
CA PHE A 253 -8.33 2.28 9.87
C PHE A 253 -6.98 2.21 10.56
N VAL A 254 -6.95 1.92 11.87
CA VAL A 254 -5.73 1.83 12.68
C VAL A 254 -5.76 0.54 13.48
N SER A 255 -4.76 -0.33 13.30
CA SER A 255 -4.61 -1.56 14.09
C SER A 255 -4.05 -1.23 15.49
N ASN A 256 -4.68 -1.79 16.55
CA ASN A 256 -4.30 -1.60 17.96
C ASN A 256 -3.84 -2.94 18.50
N THR A 257 -2.52 -3.16 18.61
CA THR A 257 -1.95 -4.49 18.88
C THR A 257 -2.23 -5.04 20.26
N GLN A 258 -2.41 -4.18 21.26
CA GLN A 258 -2.69 -4.60 22.63
C GLN A 258 -4.19 -4.61 22.99
N ASP A 259 -5.04 -4.16 22.08
CA ASP A 259 -6.51 -4.20 22.25
C ASP A 259 -7.18 -5.21 21.34
N ASP A 260 -6.42 -5.98 20.54
CA ASP A 260 -6.97 -6.93 19.57
C ASP A 260 -8.08 -6.29 18.72
N SER A 261 -7.86 -5.03 18.31
CA SER A 261 -8.91 -4.23 17.67
C SER A 261 -8.38 -3.34 16.53
N VAL A 262 -9.31 -2.81 15.76
CA VAL A 262 -9.08 -1.77 14.76
C VAL A 262 -9.95 -0.55 15.11
N SER A 263 -9.33 0.62 15.28
CA SER A 263 -10.04 1.89 15.37
C SER A 263 -10.35 2.42 13.98
N VAL A 264 -11.61 2.83 13.74
CA VAL A 264 -12.04 3.47 12.49
C VAL A 264 -12.34 4.94 12.76
N ILE A 265 -11.64 5.82 12.05
CA ILE A 265 -11.76 7.27 12.19
C ILE A 265 -12.40 7.84 10.93
N ASP A 266 -13.45 8.65 11.10
CA ASP A 266 -14.01 9.50 10.06
C ASP A 266 -13.11 10.73 9.88
N LEU A 267 -12.51 10.89 8.70
CA LEU A 267 -11.52 11.94 8.40
C LEU A 267 -12.16 13.32 8.19
N ALA A 268 -13.47 13.41 8.01
CA ALA A 268 -14.16 14.70 7.93
C ALA A 268 -14.38 15.31 9.32
N SER A 269 -14.74 14.47 10.29
CA SER A 269 -14.97 14.92 11.69
C SER A 269 -13.76 14.74 12.59
N ASN A 270 -12.75 13.98 12.17
CA ASN A 270 -11.59 13.56 12.96
C ASN A 270 -11.98 12.83 14.26
N LYS A 271 -13.01 11.99 14.21
CA LYS A 271 -13.51 11.21 15.34
C LYS A 271 -13.51 9.73 15.07
N ILE A 272 -13.25 8.94 16.11
CA ILE A 272 -13.49 7.49 16.05
C ILE A 272 -15.01 7.27 15.93
N ILE A 273 -15.41 6.55 14.89
CA ILE A 273 -16.81 6.16 14.64
C ILE A 273 -17.07 4.71 15.00
N LYS A 274 -16.00 3.88 15.08
CA LYS A 274 -16.12 2.47 15.42
C LYS A 274 -14.79 1.94 15.96
N THR A 275 -14.87 1.00 16.91
CA THR A 275 -13.77 0.09 17.28
C THR A 275 -14.25 -1.32 16.96
N ILE A 276 -13.46 -2.07 16.18
CA ILE A 276 -13.82 -3.38 15.64
C ILE A 276 -12.88 -4.40 16.27
N ALA A 277 -13.41 -5.40 16.98
CA ALA A 277 -12.62 -6.52 17.48
C ALA A 277 -12.15 -7.39 16.29
N VAL A 278 -10.88 -7.80 16.31
CA VAL A 278 -10.24 -8.64 15.29
C VAL A 278 -9.49 -9.80 15.95
N GLY A 279 -8.54 -10.41 15.24
CA GLY A 279 -7.67 -11.42 15.85
C GLY A 279 -6.63 -10.81 16.79
N SER A 280 -5.88 -11.67 17.51
CA SER A 280 -4.91 -11.21 18.50
C SER A 280 -3.67 -10.58 17.87
N THR A 281 -3.22 -9.50 18.49
CA THR A 281 -2.05 -8.71 18.07
C THR A 281 -2.11 -8.29 16.60
N PRO A 282 -3.12 -7.47 16.20
CA PRO A 282 -3.23 -6.98 14.83
C PRO A 282 -2.08 -6.01 14.49
N GLU A 283 -1.36 -6.26 13.40
CA GLU A 283 -0.23 -5.44 12.96
C GLU A 283 -0.51 -4.79 11.60
N GLY A 284 -0.23 -5.48 10.49
CA GLY A 284 -0.41 -4.94 9.15
C GLY A 284 -1.88 -4.75 8.78
N ILE A 285 -2.19 -3.64 8.10
CA ILE A 285 -3.53 -3.36 7.59
C ILE A 285 -3.43 -2.73 6.20
N SER A 286 -4.21 -3.24 5.26
CA SER A 286 -4.36 -2.68 3.91
C SER A 286 -5.81 -2.78 3.44
N ILE A 287 -6.21 -1.85 2.56
CA ILE A 287 -7.56 -1.79 2.02
C ILE A 287 -7.57 -2.24 0.56
N ASP A 288 -8.45 -3.17 0.25
CA ASP A 288 -8.80 -3.57 -1.11
C ASP A 288 -9.90 -2.63 -1.64
N PRO A 289 -9.58 -1.74 -2.58
CA PRO A 289 -10.54 -0.78 -3.10
C PRO A 289 -11.56 -1.42 -4.06
N ILE A 290 -11.27 -2.63 -4.62
CA ILE A 290 -12.16 -3.33 -5.52
C ILE A 290 -13.31 -3.95 -4.73
N ASN A 291 -12.97 -4.73 -3.70
CA ASN A 291 -13.95 -5.46 -2.90
C ASN A 291 -14.45 -4.64 -1.69
N GLN A 292 -13.98 -3.40 -1.50
CA GLN A 292 -14.31 -2.53 -0.36
C GLN A 292 -14.09 -3.26 0.99
N ARG A 293 -12.90 -3.84 1.16
CA ARG A 293 -12.54 -4.62 2.35
C ARG A 293 -11.20 -4.18 2.92
N ALA A 294 -11.11 -4.12 4.24
CA ALA A 294 -9.83 -3.99 4.95
C ALA A 294 -9.37 -5.38 5.41
N TYR A 295 -8.11 -5.68 5.14
CA TYR A 295 -7.43 -6.92 5.54
C TYR A 295 -6.47 -6.58 6.67
N VAL A 296 -6.58 -7.29 7.80
CA VAL A 296 -5.80 -7.05 9.02
C VAL A 296 -5.04 -8.32 9.38
N ALA A 297 -3.72 -8.26 9.31
CA ALA A 297 -2.86 -9.38 9.69
C ALA A 297 -2.72 -9.45 11.21
N ASN A 298 -3.15 -10.54 11.82
CA ASN A 298 -3.15 -10.76 13.26
C ASN A 298 -1.99 -11.67 13.63
N TRP A 299 -0.91 -11.08 14.12
CA TRP A 299 0.33 -11.77 14.45
C TRP A 299 0.15 -12.88 15.50
N GLY A 300 -0.64 -12.61 16.55
CA GLY A 300 -0.88 -13.55 17.63
C GLY A 300 -1.85 -14.68 17.28
N SER A 301 -2.79 -14.45 16.35
CA SER A 301 -3.81 -15.43 15.97
C SER A 301 -3.46 -16.22 14.70
N ASN A 302 -2.37 -15.89 14.00
CA ASN A 302 -1.97 -16.56 12.76
C ASN A 302 -3.07 -16.55 11.69
N ASN A 303 -3.72 -15.41 11.52
CA ASN A 303 -4.82 -15.23 10.57
C ASN A 303 -4.92 -13.79 10.08
N VAL A 304 -5.79 -13.56 9.11
CA VAL A 304 -6.12 -12.24 8.58
C VAL A 304 -7.62 -12.01 8.77
N SER A 305 -7.99 -10.99 9.55
CA SER A 305 -9.38 -10.54 9.65
C SER A 305 -9.75 -9.74 8.41
N VAL A 306 -10.92 -10.00 7.84
CA VAL A 306 -11.50 -9.29 6.70
C VAL A 306 -12.67 -8.44 7.19
N ILE A 307 -12.56 -7.12 7.04
CA ILE A 307 -13.56 -6.15 7.49
C ILE A 307 -14.21 -5.55 6.25
N ASP A 308 -15.53 -5.52 6.19
CA ASP A 308 -16.27 -4.74 5.19
C ASP A 308 -16.20 -3.25 5.53
N VAL A 309 -15.72 -2.45 4.57
CA VAL A 309 -15.47 -1.00 4.77
C VAL A 309 -16.77 -0.22 4.94
N ASN A 310 -17.87 -0.67 4.34
CA ASN A 310 -19.16 0.04 4.36
C ASN A 310 -19.95 -0.25 5.65
N SER A 311 -20.04 -1.51 6.04
CA SER A 311 -20.79 -1.93 7.24
C SER A 311 -19.97 -1.88 8.52
N LEU A 312 -18.64 -1.80 8.41
CA LEU A 312 -17.68 -1.83 9.53
C LEU A 312 -17.86 -3.10 10.39
N GLN A 313 -18.05 -4.25 9.72
CA GLN A 313 -18.20 -5.55 10.36
C GLN A 313 -17.12 -6.51 9.87
N VAL A 314 -16.65 -7.39 10.75
CA VAL A 314 -15.79 -8.51 10.36
C VAL A 314 -16.62 -9.52 9.58
N LEU A 315 -16.22 -9.82 8.35
CA LEU A 315 -16.86 -10.80 7.49
C LEU A 315 -16.36 -12.22 7.78
N THR A 316 -15.06 -12.37 7.97
CA THR A 316 -14.39 -13.66 8.19
C THR A 316 -12.97 -13.45 8.73
N ALA A 317 -12.36 -14.54 9.18
CA ALA A 317 -10.93 -14.63 9.47
C ALA A 317 -10.31 -15.73 8.62
N ILE A 318 -9.25 -15.41 7.86
CA ILE A 318 -8.56 -16.32 6.96
C ILE A 318 -7.33 -16.87 7.68
N LYS A 319 -7.21 -18.17 7.87
CA LYS A 319 -6.02 -18.80 8.45
C LYS A 319 -4.84 -18.64 7.48
N THR A 320 -3.70 -18.21 8.02
CA THR A 320 -2.43 -18.02 7.31
C THR A 320 -1.31 -18.79 8.00
N GLY A 321 -0.06 -18.54 7.69
CA GLY A 321 1.07 -19.10 8.41
C GLY A 321 1.29 -18.43 9.78
N GLU A 322 2.31 -18.90 10.52
CA GLU A 322 2.61 -18.41 11.87
C GLU A 322 3.13 -16.96 11.86
N LYS A 323 2.67 -16.18 12.86
CA LYS A 323 3.08 -14.78 13.05
C LYS A 323 2.81 -13.91 11.82
N SER A 324 1.57 -13.91 11.34
CA SER A 324 1.12 -13.12 10.19
C SER A 324 1.30 -11.62 10.44
N ARG A 325 2.06 -10.91 9.61
CA ARG A 325 2.49 -9.54 9.90
C ARG A 325 2.14 -8.52 8.81
N ALA A 326 2.78 -8.58 7.64
CA ALA A 326 2.56 -7.72 6.47
C ALA A 326 2.71 -6.21 6.75
N PHE A 327 3.92 -5.75 7.14
CA PHE A 327 4.21 -4.34 7.39
C PHE A 327 4.42 -3.57 6.09
N GLY A 328 3.41 -2.82 5.65
CA GLY A 328 3.40 -2.03 4.40
C GLY A 328 2.13 -2.24 3.59
N GLN A 329 2.15 -1.80 2.34
CA GLN A 329 1.05 -2.02 1.40
C GLN A 329 1.15 -3.43 0.81
N PHE A 330 0.16 -4.27 1.08
CA PHE A 330 0.18 -5.69 0.71
C PHE A 330 -0.97 -6.14 -0.20
N ILE A 331 -1.89 -5.25 -0.56
CA ILE A 331 -2.92 -5.52 -1.57
C ILE A 331 -2.38 -5.22 -2.96
N LEU A 332 -2.31 -6.24 -3.80
CA LEU A 332 -1.95 -6.14 -5.20
C LEU A 332 -3.21 -6.16 -6.05
N LEU A 333 -3.38 -5.14 -6.88
CA LEU A 333 -4.43 -5.10 -7.91
C LEU A 333 -3.87 -5.69 -9.20
N SER A 334 -4.53 -6.71 -9.76
CA SER A 334 -4.11 -7.37 -11.01
C SER A 334 -5.17 -7.15 -12.09
N PRO A 335 -4.77 -6.70 -13.28
CA PRO A 335 -5.67 -6.56 -14.43
C PRO A 335 -6.07 -7.90 -15.03
#